data_904ca624fc7e67826eddaac38f5b5b0f
#
_entry.id   904ca624fc7e67826eddaac38f5b5b0f
#
_cell.length_a   1.000
_cell.length_b   1.000
_cell.length_c   1.000
_cell.angle_alpha   90.00
_cell.angle_beta   90.00
_cell.angle_gamma   90.00
#
_symmetry.space_group_name_H-M   'P 1'
#
loop_
_entity.id
_entity.type
_entity.pdbx_description
1 polymer ?
#
loop_
_entity_poly.entity_id
_entity_poly.type
_entity_poly.pdbx_seq_one_letter_code
_entity_poly.pdbx_strand_id
1 'polypeptide(L)'
;MENPWIAVFLVCFLWWFLTGLILFVVNWADTRGVVYHKFVTLGLLPILVVGFYGFLFTLNDDSINAVYLSFFSSLSIWGWFELAFLTGVITGPNRVEKPVGVDGFRRFQLAWAAIAYSELTLIVVFSILFILSFGESNLFGLLTFFVLYAARLSAKLNLFLGVP
;
A
#
# COMPACT_ATOMS: atom_id res chain seq x y z
N MET A 1 -10.68 -4.44 -24.38
CA MET A 1 -9.28 -4.39 -24.87
C MET A 1 -8.77 -5.83 -24.79
N GLU A 2 -8.62 -6.46 -25.96
CA GLU A 2 -8.27 -7.89 -26.04
C GLU A 2 -6.74 -8.14 -26.12
N ASN A 3 -5.94 -7.09 -26.11
CA ASN A 3 -4.49 -7.22 -26.24
C ASN A 3 -3.82 -7.26 -24.85
N PRO A 4 -3.26 -8.41 -24.41
CA PRO A 4 -2.65 -8.57 -23.10
C PRO A 4 -1.43 -7.64 -22.90
N TRP A 5 -0.76 -7.23 -23.96
CA TRP A 5 0.37 -6.31 -23.87
C TRP A 5 -0.03 -4.90 -23.42
N ILE A 6 -1.25 -4.46 -23.75
CA ILE A 6 -1.79 -3.18 -23.26
C ILE A 6 -2.00 -3.26 -21.75
N ALA A 7 -2.54 -4.37 -21.24
CA ALA A 7 -2.71 -4.57 -19.80
C ALA A 7 -1.37 -4.59 -19.06
N VAL A 8 -0.37 -5.30 -19.57
CA VAL A 8 0.99 -5.34 -18.98
C VAL A 8 1.61 -3.95 -18.95
N PHE A 9 1.56 -3.23 -20.10
CA PHE A 9 2.09 -1.86 -20.16
C PHE A 9 1.38 -0.94 -19.16
N LEU A 10 0.05 -1.00 -19.08
CA LEU A 10 -0.75 -0.19 -18.16
C LEU A 10 -0.39 -0.45 -16.70
N VAL A 11 -0.26 -1.72 -16.31
CA VAL A 11 0.11 -2.11 -14.94
C VAL A 11 1.50 -1.59 -14.58
N CYS A 12 2.50 -1.80 -15.45
CA CYS A 12 3.87 -1.33 -15.22
C CYS A 12 3.93 0.20 -15.15
N PHE A 13 3.24 0.89 -16.08
CA PHE A 13 3.20 2.35 -16.11
C PHE A 13 2.53 2.92 -14.84
N LEU A 14 1.40 2.36 -14.43
CA LEU A 14 0.67 2.83 -13.25
C LEU A 14 1.46 2.59 -11.97
N TRP A 15 2.13 1.46 -11.84
CA TRP A 15 3.00 1.23 -10.68
C TRP A 15 4.10 2.29 -10.61
N TRP A 16 4.83 2.48 -11.71
CA TRP A 16 5.88 3.49 -11.77
C TRP A 16 5.35 4.89 -11.49
N PHE A 17 4.26 5.28 -12.15
CA PHE A 17 3.64 6.60 -12.00
C PHE A 17 3.14 6.86 -10.57
N LEU A 18 2.41 5.91 -9.96
CA LEU A 18 1.87 6.07 -8.61
C LEU A 18 2.99 6.10 -7.57
N THR A 19 4.02 5.27 -7.72
CA THR A 19 5.19 5.31 -6.84
C THR A 19 5.86 6.67 -6.92
N GLY A 20 6.09 7.20 -8.12
CA GLY A 20 6.65 8.52 -8.33
C GLY A 20 5.78 9.63 -7.74
N LEU A 21 4.46 9.55 -7.92
CA LEU A 21 3.51 10.52 -7.36
C LEU A 21 3.52 10.51 -5.83
N ILE A 22 3.51 9.34 -5.19
CA ILE A 22 3.58 9.22 -3.73
C ILE A 22 4.88 9.84 -3.21
N LEU A 23 6.03 9.49 -3.82
CA LEU A 23 7.33 10.04 -3.43
C LEU A 23 7.40 11.56 -3.63
N PHE A 24 6.82 12.07 -4.72
CA PHE A 24 6.72 13.51 -4.97
C PHE A 24 5.92 14.21 -3.85
N VAL A 25 4.78 13.66 -3.47
CA VAL A 25 3.91 14.22 -2.42
C VAL A 25 4.59 14.16 -1.05
N VAL A 26 5.27 13.06 -0.73
CA VAL A 26 6.06 12.93 0.51
C VAL A 26 7.18 13.95 0.55
N ASN A 27 8.00 14.04 -0.50
CA ASN A 27 9.09 15.02 -0.57
C ASN A 27 8.57 16.47 -0.48
N TRP A 28 7.43 16.76 -1.08
CA TRP A 28 6.79 18.06 -0.96
C TRP A 28 6.35 18.37 0.49
N ALA A 29 5.84 17.36 1.22
CA ALA A 29 5.48 17.51 2.63
C ALA A 29 6.73 17.67 3.53
N ASP A 30 7.80 16.90 3.26
CA ASP A 30 9.07 16.96 3.99
C ASP A 30 9.70 18.36 3.94
N THR A 31 9.66 19.02 2.78
CA THR A 31 10.19 20.40 2.62
C THR A 31 9.39 21.47 3.38
N ARG A 32 8.16 21.15 3.83
CA ARG A 32 7.25 22.09 4.52
C ARG A 32 7.08 21.83 6.01
N GLY A 33 7.54 20.69 6.50
CA GLY A 33 7.55 20.34 7.92
C GLY A 33 6.43 19.38 8.35
N VAL A 34 6.56 18.87 9.56
CA VAL A 34 5.78 17.74 10.13
C VAL A 34 4.26 17.91 10.06
N VAL A 35 3.76 19.15 10.14
CA VAL A 35 2.31 19.43 10.07
C VAL A 35 1.75 19.04 8.71
N TYR A 36 2.53 19.24 7.64
CA TYR A 36 2.10 18.95 6.28
C TYR A 36 1.98 17.45 6.00
N HIS A 37 2.70 16.57 6.72
CA HIS A 37 2.54 15.13 6.62
C HIS A 37 1.10 14.70 6.96
N LYS A 38 0.58 15.19 8.09
CA LYS A 38 -0.81 14.93 8.49
C LYS A 38 -1.80 15.57 7.54
N PHE A 39 -1.54 16.80 7.09
CA PHE A 39 -2.40 17.51 6.17
C PHE A 39 -2.56 16.78 4.84
N VAL A 40 -1.45 16.31 4.25
CA VAL A 40 -1.47 15.55 2.99
C VAL A 40 -2.17 14.21 3.16
N THR A 41 -1.85 13.45 4.21
CA THR A 41 -2.47 12.15 4.46
C THR A 41 -3.99 12.27 4.65
N LEU A 42 -4.44 13.23 5.44
CA LEU A 42 -5.87 13.47 5.66
C LEU A 42 -6.55 14.09 4.42
N GLY A 43 -5.87 14.99 3.71
CA GLY A 43 -6.39 15.62 2.50
C GLY A 43 -6.60 14.64 1.34
N LEU A 44 -5.83 13.55 1.29
CA LEU A 44 -5.97 12.48 0.30
C LEU A 44 -6.86 11.31 0.78
N LEU A 45 -7.48 11.42 1.96
CA LEU A 45 -8.45 10.44 2.45
C LEU A 45 -9.63 10.19 1.48
N PRO A 46 -10.13 11.16 0.70
CA PRO A 46 -11.13 10.90 -0.33
C PRO A 46 -10.71 9.86 -1.36
N ILE A 47 -9.41 9.73 -1.67
CA ILE A 47 -8.90 8.69 -2.59
C ILE A 47 -9.12 7.30 -1.99
N LEU A 48 -8.88 7.14 -0.69
CA LEU A 48 -9.17 5.90 0.03
C LEU A 48 -10.66 5.54 -0.02
N VAL A 49 -11.53 6.53 0.23
CA VAL A 49 -12.99 6.33 0.21
C VAL A 49 -13.48 5.95 -1.18
N VAL A 50 -13.02 6.64 -2.23
CA VAL A 50 -13.33 6.31 -3.62
C VAL A 50 -12.79 4.94 -4.00
N GLY A 51 -11.59 4.58 -3.53
CA GLY A 51 -11.02 3.25 -3.71
C GLY A 51 -11.90 2.15 -3.10
N PHE A 52 -12.33 2.29 -1.85
CA PHE A 52 -13.24 1.33 -1.23
C PHE A 52 -14.59 1.26 -1.93
N TYR A 53 -15.16 2.39 -2.30
CA TYR A 53 -16.42 2.44 -3.05
C TYR A 53 -16.31 1.71 -4.40
N GLY A 54 -15.27 2.00 -5.18
CA GLY A 54 -15.04 1.34 -6.47
C GLY A 54 -14.78 -0.15 -6.32
N PHE A 55 -14.05 -0.57 -5.27
CA PHE A 55 -13.85 -1.98 -4.95
C PHE A 55 -15.19 -2.69 -4.71
N LEU A 56 -16.05 -2.15 -3.83
CA LEU A 56 -17.36 -2.72 -3.53
C LEU A 56 -18.27 -2.75 -4.76
N PHE A 57 -18.25 -1.69 -5.56
CA PHE A 57 -19.08 -1.57 -6.75
C PHE A 57 -18.77 -2.63 -7.81
N THR A 58 -17.53 -3.13 -7.84
CA THR A 58 -17.07 -4.08 -8.87
C THR A 58 -17.13 -5.55 -8.46
N LEU A 59 -17.49 -5.87 -7.21
CA LEU A 59 -17.43 -7.23 -6.68
C LEU A 59 -18.25 -8.27 -7.49
N ASN A 60 -19.42 -7.88 -7.97
CA ASN A 60 -20.35 -8.75 -8.69
C ASN A 60 -20.33 -8.57 -10.23
N ASP A 61 -19.31 -7.92 -10.76
CA ASP A 61 -19.21 -7.64 -12.19
C ASP A 61 -17.88 -8.16 -12.76
N ASP A 62 -17.95 -9.15 -13.63
CA ASP A 62 -16.80 -9.78 -14.31
C ASP A 62 -16.44 -9.11 -15.63
N SER A 63 -17.09 -8.00 -15.98
CA SER A 63 -16.77 -7.26 -17.18
C SER A 63 -15.33 -6.74 -17.16
N ILE A 64 -14.71 -6.62 -18.32
CA ILE A 64 -13.35 -6.08 -18.45
C ILE A 64 -13.22 -4.71 -17.78
N ASN A 65 -14.25 -3.87 -17.88
CA ASN A 65 -14.26 -2.56 -17.26
C ASN A 65 -14.25 -2.64 -15.72
N ALA A 66 -15.03 -3.58 -15.15
CA ALA A 66 -15.06 -3.81 -13.71
C ALA A 66 -13.72 -4.37 -13.21
N VAL A 67 -13.05 -5.25 -13.97
CA VAL A 67 -11.70 -5.75 -13.65
C VAL A 67 -10.70 -4.59 -13.57
N TYR A 68 -10.68 -3.68 -14.55
CA TYR A 68 -9.81 -2.51 -14.49
C TYR A 68 -10.17 -1.58 -13.32
N LEU A 69 -11.45 -1.34 -13.10
CA LEU A 69 -11.89 -0.48 -12.00
C LEU A 69 -11.52 -1.08 -10.64
N SER A 70 -11.68 -2.40 -10.44
CA SER A 70 -11.27 -3.07 -9.20
C SER A 70 -9.76 -3.01 -8.97
N PHE A 71 -8.97 -3.13 -10.06
CA PHE A 71 -7.52 -2.91 -10.02
C PHE A 71 -7.15 -1.50 -9.56
N PHE A 72 -7.73 -0.45 -10.20
CA PHE A 72 -7.51 0.95 -9.80
C PHE A 72 -7.96 1.23 -8.37
N SER A 73 -9.07 0.65 -7.95
CA SER A 73 -9.60 0.78 -6.60
C SER A 73 -8.61 0.22 -5.57
N SER A 74 -8.07 -0.96 -5.82
CA SER A 74 -7.05 -1.57 -4.96
C SER A 74 -5.75 -0.78 -4.93
N LEU A 75 -5.30 -0.23 -6.08
CA LEU A 75 -4.16 0.67 -6.13
C LEU A 75 -4.40 1.95 -5.32
N SER A 76 -5.62 2.50 -5.34
CA SER A 76 -5.98 3.71 -4.59
C SER A 76 -5.97 3.45 -3.08
N ILE A 77 -6.55 2.32 -2.64
CA ILE A 77 -6.52 1.87 -1.25
C ILE A 77 -5.06 1.69 -0.82
N TRP A 78 -4.29 0.90 -1.56
CA TRP A 78 -2.89 0.64 -1.28
C TRP A 78 -2.06 1.92 -1.21
N GLY A 79 -2.18 2.78 -2.22
CA GLY A 79 -1.41 4.01 -2.34
C GLY A 79 -1.63 4.97 -1.16
N TRP A 80 -2.86 5.04 -0.63
CA TRP A 80 -3.13 5.83 0.57
C TRP A 80 -2.42 5.28 1.81
N PHE A 81 -2.42 3.96 2.01
CA PHE A 81 -1.72 3.34 3.15
C PHE A 81 -0.20 3.48 3.01
N GLU A 82 0.36 3.39 1.79
CA GLU A 82 1.78 3.67 1.57
C GLU A 82 2.12 5.12 1.87
N LEU A 83 1.30 6.06 1.44
CA LEU A 83 1.47 7.47 1.77
C LEU A 83 1.43 7.70 3.29
N ALA A 84 0.45 7.12 3.99
CA ALA A 84 0.31 7.23 5.44
C ALA A 84 1.52 6.63 6.20
N PHE A 85 2.12 5.58 5.64
CA PHE A 85 3.36 5.01 6.16
C PHE A 85 4.56 5.92 5.92
N LEU A 86 4.77 6.39 4.68
CA LEU A 86 5.92 7.21 4.31
C LEU A 86 5.89 8.60 4.96
N THR A 87 4.71 9.18 5.18
CA THR A 87 4.54 10.42 5.94
C THR A 87 4.67 10.25 7.47
N GLY A 88 4.88 9.01 7.94
CA GLY A 88 5.04 8.73 9.37
C GLY A 88 3.74 8.79 10.18
N VAL A 89 2.57 8.89 9.54
CA VAL A 89 1.26 8.92 10.23
C VAL A 89 0.90 7.53 10.77
N ILE A 90 1.14 6.48 9.98
CA ILE A 90 0.94 5.08 10.37
C ILE A 90 2.28 4.34 10.24
N THR A 91 3.01 4.17 11.32
CA THR A 91 4.32 3.50 11.33
C THR A 91 4.34 2.35 12.34
N GLY A 92 4.95 2.59 13.49
CA GLY A 92 5.07 1.66 14.60
C GLY A 92 5.35 2.38 15.90
N PRO A 93 5.40 1.67 17.03
CA PRO A 93 5.66 2.26 18.34
C PRO A 93 7.10 2.74 18.49
N ASN A 94 8.06 2.17 17.77
CA ASN A 94 9.45 2.57 17.84
C ASN A 94 9.78 3.63 16.78
N ARG A 95 10.12 4.83 17.24
CA ARG A 95 10.53 5.98 16.42
C ARG A 95 11.98 6.43 16.70
N VAL A 96 12.71 5.65 17.48
CA VAL A 96 14.09 5.95 17.87
C VAL A 96 15.06 5.29 16.88
N GLU A 97 16.14 5.97 16.57
CA GLU A 97 17.20 5.41 15.75
C GLU A 97 17.77 4.12 16.35
N LYS A 98 18.22 3.22 15.50
CA LYS A 98 18.76 1.92 15.91
C LYS A 98 20.02 2.14 16.75
N PRO A 99 20.14 1.57 17.97
CA PRO A 99 21.37 1.56 18.72
C PRO A 99 22.49 0.85 17.95
N VAL A 100 23.71 1.40 18.00
CA VAL A 100 24.90 0.79 17.38
C VAL A 100 25.20 -0.54 18.06
N GLY A 101 25.55 -1.57 17.28
CA GLY A 101 25.97 -2.88 17.82
C GLY A 101 24.84 -3.85 18.20
N VAL A 102 23.63 -3.62 17.71
CA VAL A 102 22.51 -4.56 17.92
C VAL A 102 22.37 -5.49 16.72
N ASP A 103 22.52 -6.81 16.98
CA ASP A 103 22.49 -7.86 15.96
C ASP A 103 21.42 -8.91 16.22
N GLY A 104 21.15 -9.74 15.21
CA GLY A 104 20.30 -10.92 15.31
C GLY A 104 18.83 -10.61 15.61
N PHE A 105 18.24 -11.38 16.53
CA PHE A 105 16.80 -11.31 16.84
C PHE A 105 16.37 -9.97 17.42
N ARG A 106 17.24 -9.32 18.20
CA ARG A 106 16.94 -7.99 18.75
C ARG A 106 16.86 -6.93 17.66
N ARG A 107 17.71 -7.02 16.63
CA ARG A 107 17.63 -6.18 15.42
C ARG A 107 16.28 -6.36 14.73
N PHE A 108 15.81 -7.62 14.56
CA PHE A 108 14.50 -7.93 14.00
C PHE A 108 13.37 -7.32 14.82
N GLN A 109 13.38 -7.47 16.14
CA GLN A 109 12.35 -6.90 17.02
C GLN A 109 12.25 -5.37 16.90
N LEU A 110 13.38 -4.67 16.85
CA LEU A 110 13.41 -3.21 16.69
C LEU A 110 12.89 -2.78 15.31
N ALA A 111 13.28 -3.50 14.25
CA ALA A 111 12.78 -3.25 12.89
C ALA A 111 11.28 -3.50 12.80
N TRP A 112 10.78 -4.61 13.36
CA TRP A 112 9.36 -4.90 13.44
C TRP A 112 8.59 -3.82 14.21
N ALA A 113 9.09 -3.42 15.39
CA ALA A 113 8.46 -2.37 16.18
C ALA A 113 8.38 -1.01 15.46
N ALA A 114 9.29 -0.73 14.52
CA ALA A 114 9.25 0.50 13.72
C ALA A 114 8.12 0.51 12.68
N ILE A 115 7.63 -0.65 12.24
CA ILE A 115 6.63 -0.78 11.14
C ILE A 115 5.35 -1.50 11.57
N ALA A 116 5.26 -1.98 12.82
CA ALA A 116 4.23 -2.91 13.26
C ALA A 116 2.80 -2.40 13.02
N TYR A 117 2.51 -1.13 13.31
CA TYR A 117 1.17 -0.59 13.10
C TYR A 117 0.80 -0.53 11.61
N SER A 118 1.76 -0.20 10.74
CA SER A 118 1.54 -0.21 9.30
C SER A 118 1.26 -1.61 8.78
N GLU A 119 2.02 -2.62 9.21
CA GLU A 119 1.82 -4.00 8.79
C GLU A 119 0.48 -4.57 9.31
N LEU A 120 0.17 -4.35 10.59
CA LEU A 120 -1.10 -4.77 11.17
C LEU A 120 -2.29 -4.11 10.48
N THR A 121 -2.19 -2.81 10.15
CA THR A 121 -3.24 -2.10 9.41
C THR A 121 -3.46 -2.72 8.03
N LEU A 122 -2.38 -3.04 7.28
CA LEU A 122 -2.49 -3.68 5.97
C LEU A 122 -3.09 -5.09 6.07
N ILE A 123 -2.76 -5.87 7.11
CA ILE A 123 -3.37 -7.18 7.37
C ILE A 123 -4.87 -7.03 7.64
N VAL A 124 -5.26 -6.05 8.46
CA VAL A 124 -6.67 -5.77 8.74
C VAL A 124 -7.43 -5.38 7.48
N VAL A 125 -6.85 -4.47 6.66
CA VAL A 125 -7.45 -4.06 5.39
C VAL A 125 -7.58 -5.24 4.44
N PHE A 126 -6.53 -6.05 4.29
CA PHE A 126 -6.59 -7.27 3.48
C PHE A 126 -7.68 -8.22 3.96
N SER A 127 -7.82 -8.42 5.28
CA SER A 127 -8.85 -9.28 5.86
C SER A 127 -10.27 -8.74 5.57
N ILE A 128 -10.46 -7.42 5.63
CA ILE A 128 -11.73 -6.77 5.26
C ILE A 128 -12.02 -7.02 3.78
N LEU A 129 -11.07 -6.76 2.88
CA LEU A 129 -11.24 -6.98 1.45
C LEU A 129 -11.53 -8.46 1.14
N PHE A 130 -10.85 -9.38 1.84
CA PHE A 130 -11.07 -10.83 1.71
C PHE A 130 -12.49 -11.23 2.11
N ILE A 131 -12.97 -10.75 3.27
CA ILE A 131 -14.33 -11.04 3.75
C ILE A 131 -15.38 -10.48 2.78
N LEU A 132 -15.18 -9.26 2.27
CA LEU A 132 -16.08 -8.61 1.31
C LEU A 132 -16.10 -9.32 -0.04
N SER A 133 -14.99 -9.95 -0.44
CA SER A 133 -14.88 -10.70 -1.70
C SER A 133 -15.33 -12.15 -1.59
N PHE A 134 -15.72 -12.60 -0.39
CA PHE A 134 -16.06 -14.00 -0.18
C PHE A 134 -17.37 -14.37 -0.88
N GLY A 135 -17.28 -15.26 -1.87
CA GLY A 135 -18.43 -15.68 -2.68
C GLY A 135 -18.78 -14.75 -3.86
N GLU A 136 -17.99 -13.67 -4.05
CA GLU A 136 -18.16 -12.73 -5.14
C GLU A 136 -17.43 -13.19 -6.41
N SER A 137 -17.85 -12.72 -7.57
CA SER A 137 -17.31 -13.18 -8.85
C SER A 137 -15.98 -12.49 -9.20
N ASN A 138 -15.84 -11.20 -8.93
CA ASN A 138 -14.66 -10.41 -9.28
C ASN A 138 -13.65 -10.35 -8.13
N LEU A 139 -12.62 -11.17 -8.21
CA LEU A 139 -11.53 -11.23 -7.23
C LEU A 139 -10.30 -10.40 -7.62
N PHE A 140 -10.30 -9.69 -8.77
CA PHE A 140 -9.12 -8.99 -9.26
C PHE A 140 -8.60 -7.91 -8.31
N GLY A 141 -9.50 -7.17 -7.67
CA GLY A 141 -9.10 -6.17 -6.68
C GLY A 141 -8.41 -6.80 -5.47
N LEU A 142 -8.95 -7.88 -4.94
CA LEU A 142 -8.36 -8.63 -3.83
C LEU A 142 -6.97 -9.19 -4.19
N LEU A 143 -6.87 -9.83 -5.36
CA LEU A 143 -5.59 -10.37 -5.85
C LEU A 143 -4.56 -9.28 -6.07
N THR A 144 -4.96 -8.13 -6.61
CA THR A 144 -4.09 -6.96 -6.77
C THR A 144 -3.53 -6.51 -5.41
N PHE A 145 -4.38 -6.33 -4.42
CA PHE A 145 -3.94 -5.93 -3.08
C PHE A 145 -2.99 -6.97 -2.46
N PHE A 146 -3.30 -8.26 -2.62
CA PHE A 146 -2.45 -9.35 -2.14
C PHE A 146 -1.06 -9.32 -2.77
N VAL A 147 -0.97 -9.16 -4.10
CA VAL A 147 0.32 -9.10 -4.82
C VAL A 147 1.15 -7.90 -4.34
N LEU A 148 0.53 -6.73 -4.17
CA LEU A 148 1.20 -5.54 -3.66
C LEU A 148 1.72 -5.75 -2.24
N TYR A 149 0.93 -6.38 -1.37
CA TYR A 149 1.34 -6.71 -0.01
C TYR A 149 2.49 -7.71 0.02
N ALA A 150 2.44 -8.78 -0.78
CA ALA A 150 3.50 -9.77 -0.89
C ALA A 150 4.81 -9.16 -1.42
N ALA A 151 4.73 -8.29 -2.44
CA ALA A 151 5.88 -7.56 -2.97
C ALA A 151 6.52 -6.63 -1.92
N ARG A 152 5.70 -5.89 -1.17
CA ARG A 152 6.17 -5.05 -0.07
C ARG A 152 6.87 -5.87 1.03
N LEU A 153 6.27 -6.97 1.45
CA LEU A 153 6.84 -7.86 2.47
C LEU A 153 8.19 -8.43 2.00
N SER A 154 8.26 -8.89 0.75
CA SER A 154 9.49 -9.37 0.12
C SER A 154 10.57 -8.30 0.09
N ALA A 155 10.25 -7.06 -0.30
CA ALA A 155 11.20 -5.96 -0.31
C ALA A 155 11.76 -5.66 1.09
N LYS A 156 10.91 -5.66 2.12
CA LYS A 156 11.34 -5.44 3.51
C LYS A 156 12.22 -6.57 4.03
N LEU A 157 11.89 -7.82 3.72
CA LEU A 157 12.72 -8.97 4.09
C LEU A 157 14.09 -8.91 3.41
N ASN A 158 14.15 -8.55 2.13
CA ASN A 158 15.41 -8.38 1.41
C ASN A 158 16.28 -7.28 2.02
N LEU A 159 15.70 -6.14 2.38
CA LEU A 159 16.43 -5.07 3.08
C LEU A 159 16.94 -5.55 4.44
N PHE A 160 16.14 -6.30 5.19
CA PHE A 160 16.53 -6.82 6.50
C PHE A 160 17.66 -7.84 6.41
N LEU A 161 17.60 -8.76 5.43
CA LEU A 161 18.57 -9.84 5.24
C LEU A 161 19.83 -9.38 4.49
N GLY A 162 19.71 -8.42 3.58
CA GLY A 162 20.77 -8.00 2.67
C GLY A 162 21.63 -6.83 3.16
N VAL A 163 21.25 -6.15 4.26
CA VAL A 163 22.03 -5.05 4.84
C VAL A 163 22.83 -5.59 6.03
N PRO A 164 24.17 -5.65 5.95
CA PRO A 164 25.04 -6.09 7.03
C PRO A 164 25.00 -5.16 8.25
#